data_87746662a290e8af944981ef9523fd46
#
_entry.id   87746662a290e8af944981ef9523fd46
#
_cell.length_a   1.000
_cell.length_b   1.000
_cell.length_c   1.000
_cell.angle_alpha   90.00
_cell.angle_beta   90.00
_cell.angle_gamma   90.00
#
_symmetry.space_group_name_H-M   'P 1'
#
loop_
_entity.id
_entity.type
_entity.pdbx_description
1 polymer ?
#
loop_
_entity_poly.entity_id
_entity_poly.type
_entity_poly.pdbx_seq_one_letter_code
_entity_poly.pdbx_strand_id
1 'polypeptide(L)'
;MAVQTSEHGLDAVIVGGGFAGVTTARELTMRGRTAVLVEARDRLGGRTYTADHDGHAMELGGTWIHPLQSHVWSEVKRYDIEVEIFPVPGGKQVLVSGGRAVDMDDADLARGIEALGQFCAPGAELFPAPYSDSGLWGPDPQGYGERSLREQLASMQGPPEVRDFVEAMCCLATAGPLDQCAVTEMLRGYAESECFTEQMLAALSSMKLVKGMRALIEAIAAQATLTDIRLNAPVRRVVQTGDGVRVELQSGAAVAARTAVITLPMNVLNSVEFEPRLSDTKRAAATERHAGSGIKCYVHVKSDVGNVSVLAPETEVVNCVMTYDHGAAGSWLIVFVADHRRLPFGDVDAMQEALRPLLPGVEVDRIFGWDWVNDPLALGTWCVFRPGQLARLLPELRRTEGRLFFASADSAPVWRSFITGAVASGYRAAREIDRYLPG
;
A
#
# COMPACT_ATOMS: atom_id res chain seq x y z
N MET A 1 -18.79 -2.96 -26.18
CA MET A 1 -20.02 -3.79 -26.29
C MET A 1 -20.82 -3.54 -25.03
N ALA A 2 -22.09 -3.15 -25.12
CA ALA A 2 -22.94 -3.06 -23.95
C ALA A 2 -23.16 -4.46 -23.36
N VAL A 3 -22.90 -4.64 -22.08
CA VAL A 3 -23.20 -5.89 -21.37
C VAL A 3 -24.72 -6.09 -21.46
N GLN A 4 -25.17 -7.20 -22.08
CA GLN A 4 -26.57 -7.57 -22.02
C GLN A 4 -26.95 -7.81 -20.57
N THR A 5 -27.80 -6.96 -20.01
CA THR A 5 -28.39 -7.19 -18.70
C THR A 5 -29.18 -8.50 -18.74
N SER A 6 -28.88 -9.44 -17.83
CA SER A 6 -29.70 -10.62 -17.60
C SER A 6 -31.12 -10.19 -17.23
N GLU A 7 -32.12 -11.06 -17.42
CA GLU A 7 -33.53 -10.82 -17.04
C GLU A 7 -33.69 -10.41 -15.55
N HIS A 8 -32.65 -10.57 -14.76
CA HIS A 8 -32.60 -10.26 -13.30
C HIS A 8 -31.81 -8.99 -12.95
N GLY A 9 -31.36 -8.17 -13.93
CA GLY A 9 -30.55 -6.98 -13.68
C GLY A 9 -29.07 -7.29 -13.36
N LEU A 10 -28.31 -6.26 -12.98
CA LEU A 10 -26.89 -6.40 -12.61
C LEU A 10 -26.72 -7.07 -11.23
N ASP A 11 -25.76 -7.99 -11.10
CA ASP A 11 -25.45 -8.63 -9.82
C ASP A 11 -24.71 -7.68 -8.86
N ALA A 12 -23.76 -6.89 -9.38
CA ALA A 12 -22.96 -6.00 -8.55
C ALA A 12 -22.60 -4.67 -9.21
N VAL A 13 -22.48 -3.61 -8.38
CA VAL A 13 -21.70 -2.40 -8.71
C VAL A 13 -20.43 -2.41 -7.88
N ILE A 14 -19.27 -2.25 -8.53
CA ILE A 14 -17.96 -2.18 -7.88
C ILE A 14 -17.53 -0.73 -7.86
N VAL A 15 -17.32 -0.16 -6.68
CA VAL A 15 -16.89 1.23 -6.48
C VAL A 15 -15.41 1.28 -6.22
N GLY A 16 -14.64 1.71 -7.24
CA GLY A 16 -13.18 1.82 -7.24
C GLY A 16 -12.50 0.80 -8.15
N GLY A 17 -11.59 1.31 -9.01
CA GLY A 17 -10.82 0.55 -10.01
C GLY A 17 -9.39 0.21 -9.58
N GLY A 18 -9.12 0.07 -8.27
CA GLY A 18 -7.87 -0.47 -7.76
C GLY A 18 -7.80 -2.00 -7.88
N PHE A 19 -6.67 -2.61 -7.48
CA PHE A 19 -6.48 -4.07 -7.56
C PHE A 19 -7.60 -4.87 -6.88
N ALA A 20 -8.15 -4.40 -5.76
CA ALA A 20 -9.28 -5.08 -5.12
C ALA A 20 -10.53 -5.08 -6.00
N GLY A 21 -10.88 -3.94 -6.59
CA GLY A 21 -12.07 -3.80 -7.44
C GLY A 21 -11.94 -4.57 -8.75
N VAL A 22 -10.81 -4.44 -9.43
CA VAL A 22 -10.55 -5.13 -10.71
C VAL A 22 -10.49 -6.65 -10.52
N THR A 23 -9.86 -7.12 -9.43
CA THR A 23 -9.88 -8.55 -9.09
C THR A 23 -11.30 -9.03 -8.79
N THR A 24 -12.09 -8.25 -8.05
CA THR A 24 -13.51 -8.59 -7.79
C THR A 24 -14.28 -8.72 -9.11
N ALA A 25 -14.11 -7.78 -10.04
CA ALA A 25 -14.77 -7.80 -11.35
C ALA A 25 -14.45 -9.07 -12.14
N ARG A 26 -13.15 -9.43 -12.23
CA ARG A 26 -12.72 -10.65 -12.89
C ARG A 26 -13.28 -11.89 -12.21
N GLU A 27 -13.23 -11.95 -10.88
CA GLU A 27 -13.72 -13.11 -10.12
C GLU A 27 -15.25 -13.28 -10.20
N LEU A 28 -16.01 -12.20 -10.28
CA LEU A 28 -17.45 -12.24 -10.54
C LEU A 28 -17.73 -12.76 -11.96
N THR A 29 -16.98 -12.28 -12.95
CA THR A 29 -17.04 -12.80 -14.34
C THR A 29 -16.80 -14.31 -14.38
N MET A 30 -15.79 -14.82 -13.68
CA MET A 30 -15.48 -16.26 -13.63
C MET A 30 -16.60 -17.10 -13.01
N ARG A 31 -17.52 -16.47 -12.26
CA ARG A 31 -18.72 -17.07 -11.65
C ARG A 31 -20.00 -16.82 -12.45
N GLY A 32 -19.87 -16.23 -13.65
CA GLY A 32 -21.01 -15.89 -14.51
C GLY A 32 -21.83 -14.70 -14.00
N ARG A 33 -21.31 -13.90 -13.06
CA ARG A 33 -21.99 -12.73 -12.51
C ARG A 33 -21.67 -11.47 -13.31
N THR A 34 -22.69 -10.66 -13.51
CA THR A 34 -22.59 -9.38 -14.23
C THR A 34 -22.29 -8.22 -13.28
N ALA A 35 -21.44 -7.29 -13.70
CA ALA A 35 -21.09 -6.13 -12.88
C ALA A 35 -20.91 -4.84 -13.70
N VAL A 36 -20.96 -3.71 -13.00
CA VAL A 36 -20.42 -2.42 -13.45
C VAL A 36 -19.35 -2.00 -12.45
N LEU A 37 -18.16 -1.68 -12.94
CA LEU A 37 -17.11 -1.08 -12.15
C LEU A 37 -17.05 0.41 -12.45
N VAL A 38 -17.14 1.26 -11.43
CA VAL A 38 -17.01 2.71 -11.53
C VAL A 38 -15.74 3.17 -10.85
N GLU A 39 -14.90 3.91 -11.59
CA GLU A 39 -13.65 4.47 -11.12
C GLU A 39 -13.67 6.00 -11.30
N ALA A 40 -13.24 6.72 -10.26
CA ALA A 40 -13.27 8.18 -10.27
C ALA A 40 -12.20 8.79 -11.19
N ARG A 41 -11.07 8.11 -11.38
CA ARG A 41 -9.96 8.56 -12.24
C ARG A 41 -10.18 8.13 -13.68
N ASP A 42 -9.34 8.65 -14.56
CA ASP A 42 -9.20 8.25 -15.96
C ASP A 42 -8.40 6.96 -16.17
N ARG A 43 -7.97 6.29 -15.09
CA ARG A 43 -7.12 5.10 -15.08
C ARG A 43 -7.52 4.11 -13.99
N LEU A 44 -7.18 2.84 -14.20
CA LEU A 44 -7.18 1.82 -13.16
C LEU A 44 -5.92 1.92 -12.29
N GLY A 45 -5.87 1.17 -11.18
CA GLY A 45 -4.71 1.02 -10.32
C GLY A 45 -4.88 1.56 -8.91
N GLY A 46 -5.74 2.57 -8.70
CA GLY A 46 -5.90 3.20 -7.39
C GLY A 46 -4.58 3.80 -6.90
N ARG A 47 -4.03 3.28 -5.79
CA ARG A 47 -2.73 3.70 -5.19
C ARG A 47 -1.49 3.05 -5.82
N THR A 48 -1.61 2.32 -6.92
CA THR A 48 -0.52 2.05 -7.86
C THR A 48 -0.67 2.99 -9.05
N TYR A 49 0.43 3.53 -9.54
CA TYR A 49 0.40 4.43 -10.69
C TYR A 49 1.72 4.33 -11.44
N THR A 50 1.70 3.66 -12.59
CA THR A 50 2.82 3.62 -13.53
C THR A 50 2.73 4.83 -14.45
N ALA A 51 3.73 5.69 -14.44
CA ALA A 51 3.88 6.84 -15.34
C ALA A 51 5.11 6.66 -16.22
N ASP A 52 4.97 6.95 -17.50
CA ASP A 52 6.11 6.96 -18.42
C ASP A 52 6.80 8.33 -18.34
N HIS A 53 8.05 8.36 -17.93
CA HIS A 53 8.84 9.57 -17.76
C HIS A 53 10.31 9.31 -18.10
N ASP A 54 10.92 10.17 -18.95
CA ASP A 54 12.31 10.08 -19.41
C ASP A 54 12.70 8.66 -19.92
N GLY A 55 11.79 7.98 -20.61
CA GLY A 55 12.01 6.64 -21.13
C GLY A 55 11.87 5.49 -20.13
N HIS A 56 11.50 5.79 -18.87
CA HIS A 56 11.29 4.82 -17.80
C HIS A 56 9.82 4.66 -17.45
N ALA A 57 9.41 3.43 -17.09
CA ALA A 57 8.12 3.17 -16.47
C ALA A 57 8.27 3.36 -14.95
N MET A 58 8.04 4.58 -14.46
CA MET A 58 8.20 4.94 -13.04
C MET A 58 6.93 4.64 -12.24
N GLU A 59 7.09 3.91 -11.14
CA GLU A 59 6.01 3.60 -10.22
C GLU A 59 5.84 4.67 -9.15
N LEU A 60 4.83 5.53 -9.29
CA LEU A 60 4.58 6.65 -8.38
C LEU A 60 3.87 6.22 -7.08
N GLY A 61 3.44 4.97 -6.98
CA GLY A 61 2.79 4.37 -5.82
C GLY A 61 3.39 3.01 -5.45
N GLY A 62 2.52 2.02 -5.20
CA GLY A 62 2.90 0.64 -4.90
C GLY A 62 3.71 0.04 -6.05
N THR A 63 4.87 -0.52 -5.74
CA THR A 63 5.89 -0.91 -6.72
C THR A 63 6.31 -2.36 -6.55
N TRP A 64 6.74 -2.72 -5.34
CA TRP A 64 7.44 -3.98 -5.09
C TRP A 64 6.49 -5.13 -4.86
N ILE A 65 6.94 -6.30 -5.32
CA ILE A 65 6.28 -7.59 -5.13
C ILE A 65 7.32 -8.63 -4.73
N HIS A 66 6.86 -9.73 -4.14
CA HIS A 66 7.72 -10.83 -3.75
C HIS A 66 6.96 -12.17 -3.87
N PRO A 67 7.63 -13.32 -4.12
CA PRO A 67 7.01 -14.66 -4.16
C PRO A 67 6.19 -15.03 -2.92
N LEU A 68 6.58 -14.60 -1.72
CA LEU A 68 5.82 -14.78 -0.48
C LEU A 68 4.44 -14.12 -0.51
N GLN A 69 4.26 -13.12 -1.32
CA GLN A 69 3.00 -12.41 -1.54
C GLN A 69 2.14 -13.19 -2.56
N SER A 70 1.71 -14.37 -2.17
CA SER A 70 1.18 -15.43 -3.05
C SER A 70 0.05 -14.98 -3.99
N HIS A 71 -0.85 -14.10 -3.55
CA HIS A 71 -1.98 -13.66 -4.39
C HIS A 71 -1.52 -12.80 -5.58
N VAL A 72 -0.66 -11.79 -5.37
CA VAL A 72 -0.14 -10.99 -6.48
C VAL A 72 0.82 -11.81 -7.33
N TRP A 73 1.64 -12.68 -6.70
CA TRP A 73 2.58 -13.52 -7.42
C TRP A 73 1.90 -14.50 -8.36
N SER A 74 0.77 -15.11 -7.93
CA SER A 74 -0.02 -15.99 -8.81
C SER A 74 -0.63 -15.24 -10.00
N GLU A 75 -1.01 -13.97 -9.83
CA GLU A 75 -1.48 -13.15 -10.97
C GLU A 75 -0.33 -12.83 -11.94
N VAL A 76 0.85 -12.48 -11.42
CA VAL A 76 2.06 -12.28 -12.25
C VAL A 76 2.35 -13.52 -13.10
N LYS A 77 2.30 -14.71 -12.49
CA LYS A 77 2.51 -15.99 -13.21
C LYS A 77 1.39 -16.33 -14.17
N ARG A 78 0.14 -16.02 -13.81
CA ARG A 78 -1.04 -16.27 -14.67
C ARG A 78 -0.96 -15.53 -15.99
N TYR A 79 -0.46 -14.30 -15.97
CA TYR A 79 -0.39 -13.43 -17.14
C TYR A 79 1.00 -13.35 -17.76
N ASP A 80 1.95 -14.16 -17.29
CA ASP A 80 3.34 -14.18 -17.76
C ASP A 80 3.97 -12.78 -17.78
N ILE A 81 3.74 -12.01 -16.70
CA ILE A 81 4.29 -10.65 -16.56
C ILE A 81 5.76 -10.74 -16.18
N GLU A 82 6.59 -10.03 -16.92
CA GLU A 82 8.03 -9.97 -16.70
C GLU A 82 8.38 -9.21 -15.41
N VAL A 83 9.30 -9.80 -14.62
CA VAL A 83 9.75 -9.31 -13.32
C VAL A 83 11.25 -9.08 -13.36
N GLU A 84 11.70 -8.04 -12.71
CA GLU A 84 13.13 -7.77 -12.50
C GLU A 84 13.46 -7.58 -11.02
N ILE A 85 14.72 -7.87 -10.64
CA ILE A 85 15.24 -7.59 -9.31
C ILE A 85 15.52 -6.10 -9.21
N PHE A 86 14.98 -5.46 -8.17
CA PHE A 86 15.15 -4.04 -7.92
C PHE A 86 14.96 -3.71 -6.42
N PRO A 87 15.85 -2.96 -5.76
CA PRO A 87 17.07 -2.31 -6.32
C PRO A 87 18.11 -3.32 -6.79
N VAL A 88 19.00 -2.84 -7.67
CA VAL A 88 20.09 -3.67 -8.19
C VAL A 88 21.05 -4.04 -7.05
N PRO A 89 21.35 -5.31 -6.83
CA PRO A 89 22.26 -5.74 -5.76
C PRO A 89 23.68 -5.19 -5.92
N GLY A 90 24.42 -5.09 -4.82
CA GLY A 90 25.86 -4.80 -4.83
C GLY A 90 26.22 -3.31 -4.86
N GLY A 91 25.27 -2.43 -4.56
CA GLY A 91 25.53 -0.99 -4.40
C GLY A 91 26.14 -0.65 -3.03
N LYS A 92 26.63 0.59 -2.93
CA LYS A 92 27.12 1.17 -1.69
C LYS A 92 25.96 1.27 -0.68
N GLN A 93 26.13 0.74 0.52
CA GLN A 93 25.18 0.84 1.62
C GLN A 93 25.62 1.93 2.60
N VAL A 94 24.74 2.85 2.94
CA VAL A 94 25.05 3.98 3.83
C VAL A 94 23.96 4.07 4.89
N LEU A 95 24.37 4.28 6.14
CA LEU A 95 23.49 4.63 7.24
C LEU A 95 23.81 6.04 7.74
N VAL A 96 22.81 6.87 7.94
CA VAL A 96 23.00 8.12 8.69
C VAL A 96 22.83 7.80 10.17
N SER A 97 23.91 7.99 10.92
CA SER A 97 23.91 7.81 12.38
C SER A 97 24.58 9.01 13.06
N GLY A 98 23.95 9.54 14.09
CA GLY A 98 24.42 10.75 14.76
C GLY A 98 24.58 11.97 13.83
N GLY A 99 23.72 12.06 12.78
CA GLY A 99 23.75 13.14 11.77
C GLY A 99 24.90 13.03 10.75
N ARG A 100 25.50 11.85 10.61
CA ARG A 100 26.61 11.60 9.65
C ARG A 100 26.35 10.37 8.82
N ALA A 101 26.58 10.48 7.52
CA ALA A 101 26.57 9.34 6.61
C ALA A 101 27.79 8.44 6.88
N VAL A 102 27.54 7.17 7.16
CA VAL A 102 28.56 6.14 7.44
C VAL A 102 28.36 4.98 6.48
N ASP A 103 29.44 4.58 5.82
CA ASP A 103 29.41 3.41 4.95
C ASP A 103 29.23 2.14 5.81
N MET A 104 28.30 1.27 5.41
CA MET A 104 28.06 -0.01 6.06
C MET A 104 28.78 -1.13 5.29
N ASP A 105 29.53 -1.93 6.00
CA ASP A 105 30.03 -3.20 5.48
C ASP A 105 29.03 -4.34 5.73
N ASP A 106 29.34 -5.54 5.23
CA ASP A 106 28.46 -6.73 5.37
C ASP A 106 28.23 -7.09 6.85
N ALA A 107 29.19 -6.82 7.74
CA ALA A 107 29.05 -7.11 9.16
C ALA A 107 28.15 -6.09 9.86
N ASP A 108 28.22 -4.83 9.46
CA ASP A 108 27.32 -3.77 9.93
C ASP A 108 25.88 -4.07 9.54
N LEU A 109 25.68 -4.44 8.26
CA LEU A 109 24.39 -4.81 7.72
C LEU A 109 23.81 -6.03 8.44
N ALA A 110 24.62 -7.08 8.65
CA ALA A 110 24.20 -8.28 9.37
C ALA A 110 23.77 -7.97 10.83
N ARG A 111 24.51 -7.11 11.54
CA ARG A 111 24.13 -6.67 12.89
C ARG A 111 22.80 -5.89 12.90
N GLY A 112 22.59 -5.02 11.93
CA GLY A 112 21.34 -4.29 11.77
C GLY A 112 20.15 -5.21 11.51
N ILE A 113 20.31 -6.18 10.61
CA ILE A 113 19.30 -7.19 10.27
C ILE A 113 18.95 -8.07 11.49
N GLU A 114 19.97 -8.53 12.23
CA GLU A 114 19.76 -9.28 13.46
C GLU A 114 18.97 -8.48 14.50
N ALA A 115 19.34 -7.23 14.73
CA ALA A 115 18.65 -6.35 15.67
C ALA A 115 17.19 -6.08 15.24
N LEU A 116 16.94 -5.91 13.93
CA LEU A 116 15.57 -5.78 13.40
C LEU A 116 14.77 -7.06 13.65
N GLY A 117 15.39 -8.23 13.48
CA GLY A 117 14.76 -9.52 13.80
C GLY A 117 14.41 -9.63 15.28
N GLN A 118 15.31 -9.24 16.18
CA GLN A 118 15.05 -9.21 17.62
C GLN A 118 13.93 -8.21 17.98
N PHE A 119 13.89 -7.04 17.35
CA PHE A 119 12.84 -6.04 17.51
C PHE A 119 11.47 -6.60 17.09
N CYS A 120 11.41 -7.37 16.01
CA CYS A 120 10.19 -7.94 15.45
C CYS A 120 9.80 -9.32 16.03
N ALA A 121 10.68 -9.98 16.79
CA ALA A 121 10.47 -11.34 17.30
C ALA A 121 9.13 -11.57 18.03
N PRO A 122 8.59 -10.60 18.81
CA PRO A 122 7.26 -10.76 19.41
C PRO A 122 6.13 -11.03 18.41
N GLY A 123 6.35 -10.70 17.14
CA GLY A 123 5.38 -10.95 16.06
C GLY A 123 5.03 -12.44 15.88
N ALA A 124 5.97 -13.35 16.15
CA ALA A 124 5.74 -14.78 16.05
C ALA A 124 4.65 -15.29 17.01
N GLU A 125 4.62 -14.76 18.23
CA GLU A 125 3.62 -15.11 19.25
C GLU A 125 2.31 -14.32 19.06
N LEU A 126 2.44 -13.03 18.68
CA LEU A 126 1.30 -12.15 18.52
C LEU A 126 0.45 -12.52 17.29
N PHE A 127 1.08 -13.04 16.24
CA PHE A 127 0.42 -13.44 14.99
C PHE A 127 0.72 -14.91 14.63
N PRO A 128 0.24 -15.89 15.43
CA PRO A 128 0.60 -17.30 15.27
C PRO A 128 0.02 -17.94 13.98
N ALA A 129 -0.94 -17.29 13.35
CA ALA A 129 -1.56 -17.74 12.10
C ALA A 129 -1.75 -16.54 11.14
N PRO A 130 -0.66 -15.91 10.66
CA PRO A 130 -0.71 -14.64 9.94
C PRO A 130 -1.46 -14.73 8.61
N TYR A 131 -1.61 -15.94 8.04
CA TYR A 131 -2.31 -16.19 6.79
C TYR A 131 -3.77 -16.66 6.95
N SER A 132 -4.27 -16.73 8.20
CA SER A 132 -5.67 -17.11 8.42
C SER A 132 -6.63 -16.01 8.05
N ASP A 133 -7.80 -16.38 7.51
CA ASP A 133 -8.88 -15.43 7.18
C ASP A 133 -9.38 -14.67 8.44
N SER A 134 -9.25 -15.27 9.62
CA SER A 134 -9.55 -14.58 10.88
C SER A 134 -8.59 -13.42 11.13
N GLY A 135 -7.37 -13.47 10.58
CA GLY A 135 -6.36 -12.40 10.60
C GLY A 135 -6.06 -11.86 12.00
N LEU A 136 -6.49 -12.60 13.01
CA LEU A 136 -6.51 -12.14 14.37
C LEU A 136 -5.21 -12.53 15.05
N TRP A 137 -4.76 -11.65 15.86
CA TRP A 137 -3.62 -11.87 16.73
C TRP A 137 -3.97 -12.77 17.93
N GLY A 138 -2.91 -13.35 18.51
CA GLY A 138 -2.99 -14.08 19.77
C GLY A 138 -3.22 -13.13 20.97
N PRO A 139 -3.14 -13.68 22.19
CA PRO A 139 -3.13 -12.85 23.41
C PRO A 139 -2.00 -11.82 23.37
N ASP A 140 -2.29 -10.60 23.80
CA ASP A 140 -1.34 -9.48 23.86
C ASP A 140 -1.07 -9.01 25.30
N PRO A 141 -0.41 -9.83 26.15
CA PRO A 141 -0.15 -9.47 27.54
C PRO A 141 0.86 -8.33 27.68
N GLN A 142 1.59 -8.01 26.63
CA GLN A 142 2.59 -6.95 26.59
C GLN A 142 2.04 -5.60 26.11
N GLY A 143 0.80 -5.58 25.60
CA GLY A 143 0.13 -4.37 25.11
C GLY A 143 0.73 -3.80 23.82
N TYR A 144 1.26 -4.65 22.95
CA TYR A 144 1.78 -4.22 21.64
C TYR A 144 0.71 -3.53 20.77
N GLY A 145 -0.56 -3.92 20.92
CA GLY A 145 -1.66 -3.32 20.18
C GLY A 145 -1.84 -1.83 20.39
N GLU A 146 -1.51 -1.36 21.58
CA GLU A 146 -1.65 0.05 21.98
C GLU A 146 -0.32 0.83 21.91
N ARG A 147 0.77 0.17 21.48
CA ARG A 147 2.12 0.74 21.48
C ARG A 147 2.50 1.31 20.12
N SER A 148 3.10 2.49 20.12
CA SER A 148 3.72 3.10 18.94
C SER A 148 5.10 2.50 18.64
N LEU A 149 5.57 2.66 17.41
CA LEU A 149 6.94 2.33 17.04
C LEU A 149 7.96 3.14 17.84
N ARG A 150 7.69 4.42 18.10
CA ARG A 150 8.57 5.28 18.89
C ARG A 150 8.74 4.75 20.31
N GLU A 151 7.66 4.32 20.97
CA GLU A 151 7.73 3.75 22.32
C GLU A 151 8.49 2.41 22.34
N GLN A 152 8.31 1.57 21.32
CA GLN A 152 9.04 0.31 21.21
C GLN A 152 10.53 0.54 20.96
N LEU A 153 10.90 1.45 20.06
CA LEU A 153 12.29 1.84 19.79
C LEU A 153 12.98 2.39 21.03
N ALA A 154 12.28 3.17 21.87
CA ALA A 154 12.82 3.70 23.12
C ALA A 154 13.22 2.61 24.12
N SER A 155 12.66 1.40 24.01
CA SER A 155 13.02 0.26 24.86
C SER A 155 14.26 -0.52 24.37
N MET A 156 14.73 -0.26 23.14
CA MET A 156 15.88 -0.95 22.56
C MET A 156 17.17 -0.59 23.30
N GLN A 157 17.96 -1.62 23.57
CA GLN A 157 19.33 -1.47 24.07
C GLN A 157 20.31 -1.71 22.91
N GLY A 158 21.52 -1.19 23.03
CA GLY A 158 22.58 -1.42 22.06
C GLY A 158 23.22 -0.14 21.51
N PRO A 159 24.20 -0.28 20.61
CA PRO A 159 24.90 0.84 19.98
C PRO A 159 23.94 1.76 19.21
N PRO A 160 24.22 3.08 19.16
CA PRO A 160 23.38 4.04 18.44
C PRO A 160 23.15 3.66 16.98
N GLU A 161 24.16 3.25 16.24
CA GLU A 161 24.10 2.88 14.83
C GLU A 161 23.16 1.69 14.57
N VAL A 162 23.10 0.73 15.48
CA VAL A 162 22.15 -0.40 15.38
C VAL A 162 20.72 0.06 15.61
N ARG A 163 20.49 0.96 16.55
CA ARG A 163 19.16 1.56 16.80
C ARG A 163 18.72 2.44 15.62
N ASP A 164 19.64 3.26 15.09
CA ASP A 164 19.38 4.12 13.93
C ASP A 164 19.01 3.28 12.69
N PHE A 165 19.66 2.12 12.50
CA PHE A 165 19.28 1.17 11.43
C PHE A 165 17.85 0.65 11.59
N VAL A 166 17.49 0.16 12.79
CA VAL A 166 16.13 -0.35 13.04
C VAL A 166 15.10 0.78 12.92
N GLU A 167 15.41 1.97 13.40
CA GLU A 167 14.54 3.15 13.27
C GLU A 167 14.34 3.53 11.79
N ALA A 168 15.41 3.56 10.99
CA ALA A 168 15.34 3.84 9.57
C ALA A 168 14.48 2.81 8.82
N MET A 169 14.60 1.53 9.17
CA MET A 169 13.76 0.46 8.61
C MET A 169 12.28 0.62 9.00
N CYS A 170 11.99 1.06 10.23
CA CYS A 170 10.62 1.40 10.62
C CYS A 170 10.06 2.57 9.80
N CYS A 171 10.85 3.64 9.58
CA CYS A 171 10.46 4.77 8.72
C CYS A 171 10.14 4.31 7.29
N LEU A 172 11.00 3.48 6.69
CA LEU A 172 10.81 2.96 5.34
C LEU A 172 9.55 2.08 5.24
N ALA A 173 9.35 1.19 6.20
CA ALA A 173 8.24 0.24 6.17
C ALA A 173 6.87 0.90 6.40
N THR A 174 6.81 1.99 7.16
CA THR A 174 5.53 2.61 7.52
C THR A 174 5.23 3.91 6.77
N ALA A 175 6.25 4.64 6.32
CA ALA A 175 6.08 5.99 5.74
C ALA A 175 5.04 6.81 6.51
N GLY A 176 5.26 6.92 7.81
CA GLY A 176 4.45 7.68 8.74
C GLY A 176 5.24 8.04 9.99
N PRO A 177 4.85 9.09 10.73
CA PRO A 177 5.50 9.48 11.99
C PRO A 177 5.50 8.31 12.98
N LEU A 178 6.67 7.95 13.52
CA LEU A 178 6.83 6.73 14.33
C LEU A 178 6.06 6.77 15.66
N ASP A 179 5.74 7.94 16.17
CA ASP A 179 4.85 8.13 17.32
C ASP A 179 3.39 7.83 17.02
N GLN A 180 3.00 7.83 15.73
CA GLN A 180 1.65 7.57 15.26
C GLN A 180 1.48 6.19 14.63
N CYS A 181 2.57 5.50 14.28
CA CYS A 181 2.54 4.17 13.70
C CYS A 181 2.54 3.10 14.78
N ALA A 182 1.60 2.14 14.70
CA ALA A 182 1.55 1.03 15.65
C ALA A 182 2.73 0.07 15.43
N VAL A 183 3.33 -0.43 16.50
CA VAL A 183 4.39 -1.43 16.41
C VAL A 183 3.90 -2.73 15.76
N THR A 184 2.63 -3.03 15.86
CA THR A 184 1.99 -4.20 15.25
C THR A 184 2.16 -4.25 13.72
N GLU A 185 2.46 -3.15 13.05
CA GLU A 185 2.75 -3.13 11.61
C GLU A 185 4.03 -3.91 11.29
N MET A 186 5.10 -3.67 12.05
CA MET A 186 6.38 -4.38 11.90
C MET A 186 6.26 -5.83 12.37
N LEU A 187 5.64 -6.06 13.53
CA LEU A 187 5.46 -7.40 14.10
C LEU A 187 4.66 -8.32 13.16
N ARG A 188 3.64 -7.79 12.54
CA ARG A 188 2.83 -8.53 11.59
C ARG A 188 3.59 -8.81 10.28
N GLY A 189 4.28 -7.82 9.72
CA GLY A 189 5.13 -8.02 8.53
C GLY A 189 6.18 -9.10 8.74
N TYR A 190 6.77 -9.18 9.93
CA TYR A 190 7.70 -10.23 10.32
C TYR A 190 7.04 -11.60 10.36
N ALA A 191 5.87 -11.73 10.99
CA ALA A 191 5.11 -12.98 11.03
C ALA A 191 4.65 -13.43 9.63
N GLU A 192 4.18 -12.51 8.78
CA GLU A 192 3.81 -12.77 7.38
C GLU A 192 5.02 -13.15 6.51
N SER A 193 6.24 -12.87 6.97
CA SER A 193 7.50 -13.29 6.35
C SER A 193 8.11 -14.55 6.99
N GLU A 194 7.25 -15.40 7.57
CA GLU A 194 7.64 -16.66 8.21
C GLU A 194 8.68 -16.48 9.34
N CYS A 195 8.68 -15.31 9.96
CA CYS A 195 9.61 -14.91 11.02
C CYS A 195 11.10 -14.89 10.57
N PHE A 196 11.34 -14.62 9.30
CA PHE A 196 12.68 -14.39 8.74
C PHE A 196 12.85 -12.92 8.35
N THR A 197 13.84 -12.26 8.96
CA THR A 197 14.08 -10.83 8.73
C THR A 197 14.46 -10.54 7.28
N GLU A 198 15.31 -11.38 6.68
CA GLU A 198 15.74 -11.25 5.28
C GLU A 198 14.55 -11.36 4.32
N GLN A 199 13.61 -12.25 4.61
CA GLN A 199 12.39 -12.39 3.81
C GLN A 199 11.46 -11.18 3.96
N MET A 200 11.36 -10.64 5.18
CA MET A 200 10.62 -9.40 5.44
C MET A 200 11.20 -8.23 4.63
N LEU A 201 12.53 -8.08 4.64
CA LEU A 201 13.22 -7.05 3.86
C LEU A 201 13.01 -7.26 2.34
N ALA A 202 13.15 -8.50 1.88
CA ALA A 202 12.92 -8.83 0.47
C ALA A 202 11.48 -8.57 0.03
N ALA A 203 10.48 -8.83 0.88
CA ALA A 203 9.08 -8.54 0.59
C ALA A 203 8.78 -7.04 0.49
N LEU A 204 9.57 -6.20 1.16
CA LEU A 204 9.44 -4.74 1.10
C LEU A 204 10.00 -4.14 -0.20
N SER A 205 11.14 -4.67 -0.71
CA SER A 205 11.85 -4.02 -1.82
C SER A 205 12.84 -4.95 -2.52
N SER A 206 12.35 -5.97 -3.25
CA SER A 206 13.29 -6.84 -3.98
C SER A 206 12.97 -7.04 -5.44
N MET A 207 11.73 -6.93 -5.85
CA MET A 207 11.31 -7.17 -7.23
C MET A 207 10.24 -6.18 -7.66
N LYS A 208 10.29 -5.77 -8.94
CA LYS A 208 9.24 -4.97 -9.58
C LYS A 208 8.87 -5.54 -10.95
N LEU A 209 7.75 -5.11 -11.49
CA LEU A 209 7.34 -5.46 -12.85
C LEU A 209 8.06 -4.55 -13.86
N VAL A 210 8.64 -5.14 -14.89
CA VAL A 210 9.41 -4.41 -15.94
C VAL A 210 8.53 -3.34 -16.60
N LYS A 211 7.27 -3.65 -16.92
CA LYS A 211 6.30 -2.73 -17.52
C LYS A 211 5.40 -2.04 -16.48
N GLY A 212 5.73 -2.13 -15.20
CA GLY A 212 4.99 -1.54 -14.09
C GLY A 212 3.68 -2.25 -13.75
N MET A 213 3.05 -1.80 -12.67
CA MET A 213 1.77 -2.35 -12.17
C MET A 213 0.61 -2.13 -13.13
N ARG A 214 0.72 -1.16 -14.04
CA ARG A 214 -0.24 -0.94 -15.12
C ARG A 214 -0.43 -2.20 -15.95
N ALA A 215 0.64 -2.89 -16.35
CA ALA A 215 0.55 -4.10 -17.15
C ALA A 215 -0.24 -5.22 -16.44
N LEU A 216 -0.03 -5.38 -15.14
CA LEU A 216 -0.73 -6.42 -14.36
C LEU A 216 -2.21 -6.10 -14.18
N ILE A 217 -2.55 -4.86 -13.81
CA ILE A 217 -3.96 -4.52 -13.56
C ILE A 217 -4.79 -4.53 -14.85
N GLU A 218 -4.21 -4.12 -15.98
CA GLU A 218 -4.84 -4.19 -17.30
C GLU A 218 -5.07 -5.65 -17.73
N ALA A 219 -4.11 -6.55 -17.47
CA ALA A 219 -4.25 -7.97 -17.75
C ALA A 219 -5.40 -8.61 -16.93
N ILE A 220 -5.53 -8.24 -15.64
CA ILE A 220 -6.66 -8.69 -14.81
C ILE A 220 -7.98 -8.11 -15.36
N ALA A 221 -8.02 -6.82 -15.67
CA ALA A 221 -9.20 -6.13 -16.18
C ALA A 221 -9.70 -6.72 -17.50
N ALA A 222 -8.80 -7.10 -18.40
CA ALA A 222 -9.13 -7.71 -19.69
C ALA A 222 -9.91 -9.03 -19.55
N GLN A 223 -9.81 -9.73 -18.42
CA GLN A 223 -10.58 -10.95 -18.16
C GLN A 223 -11.93 -10.69 -17.45
N ALA A 224 -12.23 -9.46 -17.07
CA ALA A 224 -13.52 -9.10 -16.48
C ALA A 224 -14.59 -8.88 -17.56
N THR A 225 -14.80 -9.85 -18.45
CA THR A 225 -15.59 -9.72 -19.68
C THR A 225 -17.10 -9.54 -19.47
N LEU A 226 -17.61 -9.85 -18.27
CA LEU A 226 -19.01 -9.58 -17.87
C LEU A 226 -19.14 -8.31 -17.02
N THR A 227 -18.10 -7.47 -17.01
CA THR A 227 -18.08 -6.21 -16.27
C THR A 227 -17.94 -5.03 -17.22
N ASP A 228 -18.84 -4.06 -17.13
CA ASP A 228 -18.71 -2.76 -17.79
C ASP A 228 -17.83 -1.84 -16.89
N ILE A 229 -16.64 -1.48 -17.37
CA ILE A 229 -15.68 -0.63 -16.64
C ILE A 229 -15.85 0.82 -17.10
N ARG A 230 -16.19 1.70 -16.16
CA ARG A 230 -16.43 3.13 -16.37
C ARG A 230 -15.40 3.95 -15.61
N LEU A 231 -14.50 4.56 -16.35
CA LEU A 231 -13.55 5.55 -15.83
C LEU A 231 -14.21 6.95 -15.78
N ASN A 232 -13.58 7.90 -15.08
CA ASN A 232 -14.11 9.26 -14.88
C ASN A 232 -15.56 9.27 -14.33
N ALA A 233 -15.86 8.31 -13.45
CA ALA A 233 -17.19 8.06 -12.90
C ALA A 233 -17.18 8.16 -11.36
N PRO A 234 -16.85 9.32 -10.77
CA PRO A 234 -16.80 9.48 -9.32
C PRO A 234 -18.19 9.29 -8.69
N VAL A 235 -18.23 8.46 -7.65
CA VAL A 235 -19.45 8.16 -6.90
C VAL A 235 -19.71 9.28 -5.88
N ARG A 236 -20.95 9.74 -5.83
CA ARG A 236 -21.45 10.69 -4.85
C ARG A 236 -22.14 10.00 -3.68
N ARG A 237 -22.98 9.00 -3.99
CA ARG A 237 -23.86 8.36 -2.99
C ARG A 237 -24.12 6.90 -3.32
N VAL A 238 -24.27 6.07 -2.28
CA VAL A 238 -24.68 4.67 -2.36
C VAL A 238 -25.91 4.48 -1.48
N VAL A 239 -27.03 4.04 -2.09
CA VAL A 239 -28.31 3.84 -1.40
C VAL A 239 -28.65 2.37 -1.45
N GLN A 240 -28.90 1.74 -0.29
CA GLN A 240 -29.48 0.41 -0.22
C GLN A 240 -31.00 0.52 -0.29
N THR A 241 -31.63 -0.27 -1.16
CA THR A 241 -33.07 -0.42 -1.30
C THR A 241 -33.52 -1.77 -0.76
N GLY A 242 -34.83 -2.02 -0.70
CA GLY A 242 -35.33 -3.32 -0.21
C GLY A 242 -34.84 -4.52 -1.03
N ASP A 243 -34.61 -4.33 -2.34
CA ASP A 243 -34.28 -5.36 -3.32
C ASP A 243 -32.87 -5.26 -3.92
N GLY A 244 -32.15 -4.14 -3.69
CA GLY A 244 -30.85 -3.92 -4.28
C GLY A 244 -30.07 -2.75 -3.70
N VAL A 245 -29.22 -2.20 -4.55
CA VAL A 245 -28.41 -0.99 -4.29
C VAL A 245 -28.51 -0.06 -5.49
N ARG A 246 -28.44 1.25 -5.23
CA ARG A 246 -28.34 2.29 -6.23
C ARG A 246 -27.09 3.13 -5.96
N VAL A 247 -26.17 3.14 -6.89
CA VAL A 247 -24.94 3.94 -6.87
C VAL A 247 -25.12 5.17 -7.74
N GLU A 248 -25.05 6.35 -7.15
CA GLU A 248 -25.23 7.64 -7.81
C GLU A 248 -23.88 8.28 -8.08
N LEU A 249 -23.64 8.67 -9.32
CA LEU A 249 -22.41 9.35 -9.76
C LEU A 249 -22.53 10.86 -9.58
N GLN A 250 -21.41 11.54 -9.52
CA GLN A 250 -21.38 13.02 -9.49
C GLN A 250 -21.97 13.64 -10.78
N SER A 251 -21.94 12.93 -11.89
CA SER A 251 -22.57 13.35 -13.16
C SER A 251 -24.11 13.39 -13.13
N GLY A 252 -24.74 12.86 -12.07
CA GLY A 252 -26.18 12.66 -11.97
C GLY A 252 -26.67 11.32 -12.50
N ALA A 253 -25.84 10.56 -13.22
CA ALA A 253 -26.17 9.19 -13.64
C ALA A 253 -26.19 8.25 -12.41
N ALA A 254 -26.90 7.13 -12.54
CA ALA A 254 -26.94 6.11 -11.49
C ALA A 254 -26.88 4.70 -12.07
N VAL A 255 -26.35 3.77 -11.30
CA VAL A 255 -26.30 2.34 -11.60
C VAL A 255 -27.02 1.60 -10.48
N ALA A 256 -27.97 0.74 -10.83
CA ALA A 256 -28.66 -0.14 -9.90
C ALA A 256 -28.19 -1.57 -10.07
N ALA A 257 -28.02 -2.29 -8.95
CA ALA A 257 -27.62 -3.69 -8.93
C ALA A 257 -28.17 -4.38 -7.67
N ARG A 258 -28.00 -5.71 -7.58
CA ARG A 258 -28.41 -6.50 -6.40
C ARG A 258 -27.53 -6.23 -5.20
N THR A 259 -26.23 -5.94 -5.43
CA THR A 259 -25.21 -5.70 -4.41
C THR A 259 -24.25 -4.59 -4.81
N ALA A 260 -23.47 -4.06 -3.87
CA ALA A 260 -22.31 -3.22 -4.17
C ALA A 260 -21.06 -3.68 -3.44
N VAL A 261 -19.90 -3.51 -4.10
CA VAL A 261 -18.57 -3.71 -3.49
C VAL A 261 -17.90 -2.36 -3.35
N ILE A 262 -17.58 -1.98 -2.13
CA ILE A 262 -16.89 -0.75 -1.79
C ILE A 262 -15.39 -1.07 -1.67
N THR A 263 -14.60 -0.57 -2.62
CA THR A 263 -13.14 -0.83 -2.66
C THR A 263 -12.32 0.42 -2.37
N LEU A 264 -12.95 1.40 -1.77
CA LEU A 264 -12.33 2.67 -1.40
C LEU A 264 -11.28 2.48 -0.30
N PRO A 265 -10.20 3.29 -0.30
CA PRO A 265 -9.32 3.39 0.85
C PRO A 265 -10.06 3.83 2.11
N MET A 266 -9.62 3.36 3.27
CA MET A 266 -10.22 3.69 4.57
C MET A 266 -10.37 5.21 4.76
N ASN A 267 -9.34 5.97 4.43
CA ASN A 267 -9.29 7.42 4.67
C ASN A 267 -10.34 8.23 3.86
N VAL A 268 -10.87 7.65 2.79
CA VAL A 268 -11.83 8.34 1.89
C VAL A 268 -13.25 7.77 1.96
N LEU A 269 -13.54 6.85 2.87
CA LEU A 269 -14.89 6.27 2.99
C LEU A 269 -15.96 7.34 3.23
N ASN A 270 -15.64 8.40 3.98
CA ASN A 270 -16.58 9.51 4.26
C ASN A 270 -16.74 10.49 3.09
N SER A 271 -16.01 10.34 1.97
CA SER A 271 -16.21 11.16 0.76
C SER A 271 -17.44 10.73 -0.05
N VAL A 272 -17.98 9.56 0.25
CA VAL A 272 -19.20 9.02 -0.36
C VAL A 272 -20.31 8.98 0.68
N GLU A 273 -21.48 9.46 0.31
CA GLU A 273 -22.67 9.38 1.15
C GLU A 273 -23.27 7.96 1.10
N PHE A 274 -23.57 7.37 2.25
CA PHE A 274 -24.21 6.04 2.34
C PHE A 274 -25.58 6.13 3.00
N GLU A 275 -26.58 5.45 2.44
CA GLU A 275 -27.91 5.32 2.99
C GLU A 275 -28.37 3.84 2.99
N PRO A 276 -28.67 3.24 4.19
CA PRO A 276 -28.39 3.81 5.49
C PRO A 276 -26.91 4.12 5.71
N ARG A 277 -26.59 4.99 6.68
CA ARG A 277 -25.20 5.31 7.03
C ARG A 277 -24.42 4.04 7.38
N LEU A 278 -23.13 4.01 7.03
CA LEU A 278 -22.21 2.98 7.49
C LEU A 278 -22.12 2.96 9.02
N SER A 279 -21.69 1.84 9.57
CA SER A 279 -21.45 1.70 11.02
C SER A 279 -20.58 2.83 11.56
N ASP A 280 -20.79 3.17 12.81
CA ASP A 280 -20.03 4.23 13.48
C ASP A 280 -18.52 3.96 13.43
N THR A 281 -18.13 2.69 13.55
CA THR A 281 -16.71 2.30 13.49
C THR A 281 -16.09 2.57 12.12
N LYS A 282 -16.77 2.25 11.01
CA LYS A 282 -16.24 2.56 9.65
C LYS A 282 -16.14 4.06 9.42
N ARG A 283 -17.15 4.84 9.87
CA ARG A 283 -17.13 6.30 9.73
C ARG A 283 -16.04 6.93 10.60
N ALA A 284 -15.87 6.43 11.83
CA ALA A 284 -14.78 6.87 12.71
C ALA A 284 -13.41 6.56 12.12
N ALA A 285 -13.22 5.36 11.54
CA ALA A 285 -11.97 4.98 10.87
C ALA A 285 -11.57 5.98 9.77
N ALA A 286 -12.52 6.39 8.93
CA ALA A 286 -12.26 7.38 7.87
C ALA A 286 -11.95 8.79 8.43
N THR A 287 -12.50 9.15 9.58
CA THR A 287 -12.23 10.43 10.25
C THR A 287 -10.87 10.42 10.95
N GLU A 288 -10.55 9.34 11.67
CA GLU A 288 -9.28 9.16 12.37
C GLU A 288 -8.09 9.01 11.39
N ARG A 289 -8.35 8.38 10.25
CA ARG A 289 -7.36 7.99 9.24
C ARG A 289 -6.27 7.06 9.81
N HIS A 290 -5.57 6.37 8.93
CA HIS A 290 -4.35 5.66 9.25
C HIS A 290 -3.14 6.61 9.29
N ALA A 291 -1.99 6.14 9.82
CA ALA A 291 -0.80 6.95 10.00
C ALA A 291 0.06 7.09 8.73
N GLY A 292 -0.10 6.21 7.72
CA GLY A 292 0.70 6.22 6.50
C GLY A 292 0.50 7.52 5.70
N SER A 293 1.46 8.43 5.80
CA SER A 293 1.38 9.80 5.27
C SER A 293 2.72 10.32 4.77
N GLY A 294 3.62 9.41 4.38
CA GLY A 294 4.93 9.79 3.86
C GLY A 294 4.91 10.21 2.39
N ILE A 295 6.09 10.55 1.90
CA ILE A 295 6.34 10.86 0.49
C ILE A 295 7.19 9.74 -0.10
N LYS A 296 6.82 9.28 -1.30
CA LYS A 296 7.68 8.57 -2.23
C LYS A 296 7.77 9.39 -3.50
N CYS A 297 8.98 9.74 -3.92
CA CYS A 297 9.19 10.45 -5.18
C CYS A 297 10.48 10.00 -5.85
N TYR A 298 10.62 10.36 -7.11
CA TYR A 298 11.86 10.26 -7.88
C TYR A 298 12.52 11.63 -7.88
N VAL A 299 13.81 11.66 -7.60
CA VAL A 299 14.64 12.87 -7.59
C VAL A 299 15.76 12.70 -8.60
N HIS A 300 15.82 13.56 -9.60
CA HIS A 300 16.94 13.62 -10.50
C HIS A 300 18.04 14.50 -9.92
N VAL A 301 19.27 13.97 -9.87
CA VAL A 301 20.49 14.71 -9.49
C VAL A 301 21.44 14.76 -10.68
N LYS A 302 22.17 15.88 -10.83
CA LYS A 302 23.02 16.14 -12.00
C LYS A 302 24.27 15.28 -12.06
N SER A 303 24.67 14.68 -10.93
CA SER A 303 25.85 13.82 -10.85
C SER A 303 25.48 12.34 -11.00
N ASP A 304 26.41 11.55 -11.54
CA ASP A 304 26.38 10.09 -11.44
C ASP A 304 26.81 9.70 -10.02
N VAL A 305 25.85 9.22 -9.20
CA VAL A 305 26.14 8.76 -7.83
C VAL A 305 26.39 7.26 -7.74
N GLY A 306 26.32 6.56 -8.87
CA GLY A 306 26.42 5.11 -8.91
C GLY A 306 25.24 4.42 -8.25
N ASN A 307 25.41 3.12 -7.95
CA ASN A 307 24.40 2.36 -7.22
C ASN A 307 24.58 2.57 -5.71
N VAL A 308 23.68 3.31 -5.07
CA VAL A 308 23.73 3.64 -3.64
C VAL A 308 22.37 3.40 -2.98
N SER A 309 22.39 2.90 -1.76
CA SER A 309 21.24 2.84 -0.86
C SER A 309 21.60 3.55 0.44
N VAL A 310 20.78 4.51 0.86
CA VAL A 310 20.98 5.26 2.09
C VAL A 310 19.78 5.06 2.99
N LEU A 311 20.02 4.71 4.24
CA LEU A 311 19.02 4.65 5.31
C LEU A 311 19.27 5.74 6.33
N ALA A 312 18.22 6.36 6.84
CA ALA A 312 18.34 7.40 7.85
C ALA A 312 17.16 7.32 8.85
N PRO A 313 17.43 7.53 10.17
CA PRO A 313 16.40 7.55 11.20
C PRO A 313 15.45 8.76 11.04
N GLU A 314 14.36 8.80 11.80
CA GLU A 314 13.33 9.85 11.74
C GLU A 314 13.87 11.24 12.08
N THR A 315 15.05 11.36 12.72
CA THR A 315 15.73 12.64 12.93
C THR A 315 16.03 13.35 11.63
N GLU A 316 16.32 12.61 10.56
CA GLU A 316 16.50 13.14 9.22
C GLU A 316 15.16 13.35 8.50
N VAL A 317 15.12 14.30 7.57
CA VAL A 317 13.92 14.57 6.76
C VAL A 317 13.68 13.45 5.76
N VAL A 318 14.72 13.07 5.04
CA VAL A 318 14.72 11.92 4.11
C VAL A 318 15.17 10.69 4.87
N ASN A 319 14.41 9.60 4.76
CA ASN A 319 14.65 8.39 5.55
C ASN A 319 15.17 7.21 4.72
N CYS A 320 14.98 7.25 3.39
CA CYS A 320 15.59 6.29 2.50
C CYS A 320 15.84 6.91 1.12
N VAL A 321 16.99 6.58 0.55
CA VAL A 321 17.34 6.87 -0.85
C VAL A 321 17.81 5.58 -1.51
N MET A 322 17.33 5.30 -2.71
CA MET A 322 17.81 4.19 -3.53
C MET A 322 18.04 4.68 -4.96
N THR A 323 19.16 4.31 -5.57
CA THR A 323 19.38 4.59 -6.99
C THR A 323 18.35 3.83 -7.83
N TYR A 324 17.62 4.57 -8.68
CA TYR A 324 16.71 3.99 -9.67
C TYR A 324 17.42 3.74 -11.00
N ASP A 325 18.15 4.74 -11.47
CA ASP A 325 18.99 4.70 -12.66
C ASP A 325 20.13 5.70 -12.53
N HIS A 326 21.27 5.43 -13.17
CA HIS A 326 22.42 6.34 -13.10
C HIS A 326 23.30 6.26 -14.37
N GLY A 327 24.03 7.33 -14.63
CA GLY A 327 24.95 7.43 -15.77
C GLY A 327 25.41 8.86 -16.04
N ALA A 328 25.95 9.08 -17.23
CA ALA A 328 26.55 10.36 -17.61
C ALA A 328 25.56 11.55 -17.61
N ALA A 329 24.26 11.29 -17.72
CA ALA A 329 23.22 12.31 -17.67
C ALA A 329 22.77 12.68 -16.23
N GLY A 330 23.37 12.08 -15.22
CA GLY A 330 22.98 12.20 -13.82
C GLY A 330 22.37 10.90 -13.28
N SER A 331 21.69 10.99 -12.14
CA SER A 331 21.05 9.82 -11.51
C SER A 331 19.62 10.12 -11.16
N TRP A 332 18.73 9.14 -11.33
CA TRP A 332 17.41 9.10 -10.76
C TRP A 332 17.44 8.33 -9.43
N LEU A 333 16.96 8.96 -8.40
CA LEU A 333 16.89 8.40 -7.05
C LEU A 333 15.43 8.20 -6.65
N ILE A 334 15.09 7.06 -6.03
CA ILE A 334 13.84 6.92 -5.28
C ILE A 334 14.09 7.43 -3.87
N VAL A 335 13.27 8.36 -3.43
CA VAL A 335 13.38 9.01 -2.13
C VAL A 335 12.12 8.76 -1.32
N PHE A 336 12.31 8.40 -0.04
CA PHE A 336 11.24 8.27 0.95
C PHE A 336 11.41 9.25 2.08
N VAL A 337 10.30 9.90 2.45
CA VAL A 337 10.16 10.77 3.61
C VAL A 337 9.02 10.21 4.47
N ALA A 338 9.29 9.87 5.71
CA ALA A 338 8.29 9.27 6.58
C ALA A 338 7.18 10.26 6.99
N ASP A 339 7.52 11.53 7.17
CA ASP A 339 6.59 12.58 7.57
C ASP A 339 6.49 13.68 6.50
N HIS A 340 5.42 13.67 5.70
CA HIS A 340 5.18 14.65 4.63
C HIS A 340 5.17 16.11 5.12
N ARG A 341 4.92 16.36 6.41
CA ARG A 341 4.89 17.72 6.99
C ARG A 341 6.27 18.36 7.05
N ARG A 342 7.33 17.55 6.96
CA ARG A 342 8.74 17.99 7.04
C ARG A 342 9.32 18.41 5.69
N LEU A 343 8.65 18.06 4.59
CA LEU A 343 9.09 18.36 3.23
C LEU A 343 7.89 18.72 2.35
N PRO A 344 7.78 19.98 1.85
CA PRO A 344 6.77 20.31 0.86
C PRO A 344 6.96 19.47 -0.41
N PHE A 345 5.89 18.80 -0.87
CA PHE A 345 5.98 17.93 -2.04
C PHE A 345 6.34 18.73 -3.30
N GLY A 346 7.41 18.31 -4.01
CA GLY A 346 7.88 18.94 -5.24
C GLY A 346 8.79 20.17 -5.04
N ASP A 347 9.10 20.54 -3.81
CA ASP A 347 10.02 21.63 -3.51
C ASP A 347 11.48 21.17 -3.69
N VAL A 348 12.13 21.63 -4.76
CA VAL A 348 13.48 21.24 -5.15
C VAL A 348 14.52 21.76 -4.14
N ASP A 349 14.37 22.99 -3.65
CA ASP A 349 15.31 23.58 -2.70
C ASP A 349 15.22 22.89 -1.33
N ALA A 350 14.01 22.60 -0.85
CA ALA A 350 13.81 21.83 0.37
C ALA A 350 14.36 20.40 0.26
N MET A 351 14.18 19.75 -0.89
CA MET A 351 14.77 18.42 -1.16
C MET A 351 16.29 18.46 -1.20
N GLN A 352 16.88 19.49 -1.81
CA GLN A 352 18.32 19.70 -1.84
C GLN A 352 18.90 19.77 -0.42
N GLU A 353 18.28 20.55 0.47
CA GLU A 353 18.69 20.66 1.85
C GLU A 353 18.52 19.32 2.60
N ALA A 354 17.42 18.61 2.37
CA ALA A 354 17.12 17.34 3.01
C ALA A 354 18.07 16.21 2.58
N LEU A 355 18.59 16.25 1.34
CA LEU A 355 19.54 15.25 0.83
C LEU A 355 21.00 15.54 1.25
N ARG A 356 21.32 16.76 1.67
CA ARG A 356 22.70 17.17 1.98
C ARG A 356 23.41 16.27 3.03
N PRO A 357 22.76 15.86 4.15
CA PRO A 357 23.40 14.98 5.12
C PRO A 357 23.56 13.53 4.61
N LEU A 358 22.71 13.10 3.67
CA LEU A 358 22.67 11.74 3.17
C LEU A 358 23.65 11.52 1.99
N LEU A 359 23.65 12.47 1.07
CA LEU A 359 24.46 12.45 -0.16
C LEU A 359 25.14 13.82 -0.35
N PRO A 360 26.25 14.07 0.36
CA PRO A 360 26.96 15.35 0.27
C PRO A 360 27.44 15.64 -1.16
N GLY A 361 27.18 16.86 -1.63
CA GLY A 361 27.67 17.33 -2.93
C GLY A 361 26.78 17.02 -4.13
N VAL A 362 25.65 16.34 -3.96
CA VAL A 362 24.67 16.18 -5.05
C VAL A 362 23.95 17.51 -5.31
N GLU A 363 23.57 17.75 -6.55
CA GLU A 363 22.75 18.88 -6.98
C GLU A 363 21.42 18.36 -7.51
N VAL A 364 20.32 18.69 -6.82
CA VAL A 364 18.97 18.31 -7.24
C VAL A 364 18.56 19.13 -8.45
N ASP A 365 18.13 18.47 -9.49
CA ASP A 365 17.66 19.08 -10.74
C ASP A 365 16.13 19.18 -10.77
N ARG A 366 15.44 18.08 -10.52
CA ARG A 366 13.97 18.00 -10.56
C ARG A 366 13.43 16.85 -9.73
N ILE A 367 12.13 16.95 -9.39
CA ILE A 367 11.38 15.94 -8.63
C ILE A 367 10.20 15.47 -9.48
N PHE A 368 9.98 14.16 -9.50
CA PHE A 368 8.84 13.54 -10.15
C PHE A 368 8.14 12.56 -9.19
N GLY A 369 6.82 12.67 -9.05
CA GLY A 369 6.09 11.84 -8.11
C GLY A 369 4.59 12.14 -8.09
N TRP A 370 3.89 11.58 -7.10
CA TRP A 370 2.47 11.84 -6.86
C TRP A 370 2.20 12.09 -5.39
N ASP A 371 1.53 13.17 -5.08
CA ASP A 371 1.19 13.55 -3.71
C ASP A 371 -0.06 12.78 -3.22
N TRP A 372 0.18 11.55 -2.73
CA TRP A 372 -0.90 10.70 -2.22
C TRP A 372 -1.59 11.24 -0.98
N VAL A 373 -0.90 12.04 -0.18
CA VAL A 373 -1.43 12.57 1.08
C VAL A 373 -2.48 13.64 0.84
N ASN A 374 -2.25 14.50 -0.16
CA ASN A 374 -3.19 15.54 -0.54
C ASN A 374 -4.14 15.14 -1.68
N ASP A 375 -3.99 13.95 -2.24
CA ASP A 375 -4.90 13.40 -3.24
C ASP A 375 -6.26 13.09 -2.62
N PRO A 376 -7.37 13.73 -3.07
CA PRO A 376 -8.69 13.58 -2.47
C PRO A 376 -9.28 12.16 -2.60
N LEU A 377 -8.72 11.33 -3.47
CA LEU A 377 -9.14 9.94 -3.68
C LEU A 377 -8.25 8.92 -2.92
N ALA A 378 -7.28 9.40 -2.13
CA ALA A 378 -6.40 8.54 -1.32
C ALA A 378 -6.28 9.04 0.12
N LEU A 379 -5.95 10.32 0.33
CA LEU A 379 -5.72 10.99 1.61
C LEU A 379 -4.71 10.27 2.50
N GLY A 380 -3.68 9.68 1.87
CA GLY A 380 -2.63 8.91 2.52
C GLY A 380 -1.99 7.92 1.55
N THR A 381 -0.88 7.33 1.98
CA THR A 381 -0.11 6.33 1.23
C THR A 381 -0.69 4.92 1.43
N TRP A 382 0.11 3.92 1.77
CA TRP A 382 -0.39 2.62 2.20
C TRP A 382 -0.90 2.68 3.63
N CYS A 383 -1.83 1.78 3.98
CA CYS A 383 -2.48 1.79 5.28
C CYS A 383 -1.52 1.31 6.38
N VAL A 384 -1.20 2.19 7.29
CA VAL A 384 -0.44 1.91 8.52
C VAL A 384 -1.35 2.25 9.69
N PHE A 385 -1.73 1.28 10.48
CA PHE A 385 -2.61 1.53 11.61
C PHE A 385 -1.89 2.30 12.72
N ARG A 386 -2.67 3.11 13.42
CA ARG A 386 -2.25 3.76 14.66
C ARG A 386 -2.35 2.79 15.83
N PRO A 387 -1.68 3.04 16.96
CA PRO A 387 -1.94 2.32 18.21
C PRO A 387 -3.44 2.19 18.48
N GLY A 388 -3.90 0.99 18.87
CA GLY A 388 -5.32 0.67 19.13
C GLY A 388 -6.21 0.45 17.91
N GLN A 389 -5.77 0.73 16.70
CA GLN A 389 -6.63 0.60 15.51
C GLN A 389 -6.77 -0.84 15.02
N LEU A 390 -5.74 -1.68 15.11
CA LEU A 390 -5.76 -3.00 14.49
C LEU A 390 -6.93 -3.86 14.98
N ALA A 391 -7.04 -4.09 16.28
CA ALA A 391 -8.08 -4.92 16.87
C ALA A 391 -9.49 -4.35 16.65
N ARG A 392 -9.62 -3.03 16.75
CA ARG A 392 -10.88 -2.32 16.63
C ARG A 392 -11.38 -2.20 15.20
N LEU A 393 -10.47 -1.92 14.24
CA LEU A 393 -10.88 -1.54 12.89
C LEU A 393 -10.86 -2.69 11.90
N LEU A 394 -9.85 -3.59 11.95
CA LEU A 394 -9.67 -4.58 10.89
C LEU A 394 -10.89 -5.50 10.69
N PRO A 395 -11.53 -6.06 11.73
CA PRO A 395 -12.75 -6.85 11.59
C PRO A 395 -13.91 -6.04 10.99
N GLU A 396 -14.07 -4.81 11.47
CA GLU A 396 -15.18 -3.95 11.07
C GLU A 396 -15.06 -3.40 9.64
N LEU A 397 -13.85 -3.03 9.21
CA LEU A 397 -13.61 -2.50 7.86
C LEU A 397 -14.01 -3.50 6.77
N ARG A 398 -13.90 -4.80 7.01
CA ARG A 398 -14.28 -5.85 6.05
C ARG A 398 -15.69 -6.40 6.26
N ARG A 399 -16.35 -6.09 7.37
CA ARG A 399 -17.68 -6.60 7.69
C ARG A 399 -18.72 -6.08 6.69
N THR A 400 -19.47 -7.00 6.09
CA THR A 400 -20.59 -6.71 5.19
C THR A 400 -21.68 -5.96 5.93
N GLU A 401 -22.29 -4.96 5.31
CA GLU A 401 -23.42 -4.19 5.82
C GLU A 401 -24.60 -4.26 4.86
N GLY A 402 -25.53 -5.16 5.13
CA GLY A 402 -26.67 -5.43 4.25
C GLY A 402 -26.20 -5.97 2.89
N ARG A 403 -26.35 -5.17 1.83
CA ARG A 403 -25.95 -5.49 0.46
C ARG A 403 -24.61 -4.88 0.06
N LEU A 404 -23.90 -4.25 1.00
CA LEU A 404 -22.59 -3.64 0.78
C LEU A 404 -21.48 -4.58 1.27
N PHE A 405 -20.62 -4.97 0.35
CA PHE A 405 -19.41 -5.76 0.61
C PHE A 405 -18.20 -4.83 0.55
N PHE A 406 -17.16 -5.13 1.32
CA PHE A 406 -15.98 -4.26 1.45
C PHE A 406 -14.71 -5.01 1.07
N ALA A 407 -13.88 -4.45 0.19
CA ALA A 407 -12.62 -5.02 -0.23
C ALA A 407 -11.58 -3.93 -0.48
N SER A 408 -10.46 -3.97 0.21
CA SER A 408 -9.34 -3.07 -0.05
C SER A 408 -8.05 -3.64 0.51
N ALA A 409 -6.91 -3.08 0.13
CA ALA A 409 -5.64 -3.37 0.80
C ALA A 409 -5.70 -3.03 2.30
N ASP A 410 -6.45 -1.99 2.68
CA ASP A 410 -6.53 -1.49 4.06
C ASP A 410 -7.27 -2.45 5.00
N SER A 411 -8.17 -3.27 4.45
CA SER A 411 -8.96 -4.26 5.19
C SER A 411 -8.54 -5.70 4.92
N ALA A 412 -7.43 -5.92 4.22
CA ALA A 412 -6.97 -7.25 3.87
C ALA A 412 -6.61 -8.07 5.13
N PRO A 413 -7.00 -9.36 5.18
CA PRO A 413 -6.65 -10.24 6.29
C PRO A 413 -5.16 -10.60 6.28
N VAL A 414 -4.55 -10.68 5.08
CA VAL A 414 -3.14 -11.05 4.85
C VAL A 414 -2.44 -9.96 4.06
N TRP A 415 -1.18 -9.71 4.35
CA TRP A 415 -0.38 -8.68 3.68
C TRP A 415 -1.16 -7.37 3.52
N ARG A 416 -1.78 -6.91 4.62
CA ARG A 416 -2.53 -5.66 4.65
C ARG A 416 -1.62 -4.52 4.20
N SER A 417 -2.16 -3.60 3.44
CA SER A 417 -1.47 -2.47 2.82
C SER A 417 -0.74 -2.79 1.51
N PHE A 418 -0.46 -4.04 1.23
CA PHE A 418 0.22 -4.47 0.00
C PHE A 418 -0.76 -4.74 -1.15
N ILE A 419 -0.23 -4.75 -2.39
CA ILE A 419 -1.00 -5.08 -3.60
C ILE A 419 -1.62 -6.48 -3.47
N THR A 420 -0.85 -7.44 -2.93
CA THR A 420 -1.32 -8.81 -2.70
C THR A 420 -2.53 -8.86 -1.77
N GLY A 421 -2.57 -8.00 -0.74
CA GLY A 421 -3.73 -7.89 0.15
C GLY A 421 -4.98 -7.35 -0.57
N ALA A 422 -4.79 -6.38 -1.48
CA ALA A 422 -5.88 -5.89 -2.32
C ALA A 422 -6.45 -7.01 -3.21
N VAL A 423 -5.58 -7.80 -3.86
CA VAL A 423 -5.98 -8.96 -4.68
C VAL A 423 -6.72 -9.99 -3.83
N ALA A 424 -6.18 -10.36 -2.66
CA ALA A 424 -6.82 -11.29 -1.71
C ALA A 424 -8.23 -10.81 -1.29
N SER A 425 -8.36 -9.51 -1.01
CA SER A 425 -9.66 -8.89 -0.67
C SER A 425 -10.66 -8.98 -1.82
N GLY A 426 -10.22 -8.82 -3.06
CA GLY A 426 -11.06 -8.97 -4.26
C GLY A 426 -11.57 -10.40 -4.42
N TYR A 427 -10.71 -11.39 -4.25
CA TYR A 427 -11.09 -12.82 -4.25
C TYR A 427 -12.15 -13.12 -3.17
N ARG A 428 -11.95 -12.59 -1.96
CA ARG A 428 -12.90 -12.77 -0.85
C ARG A 428 -14.24 -12.16 -1.17
N ALA A 429 -14.28 -10.89 -1.59
CA ALA A 429 -15.52 -10.18 -1.87
C ALA A 429 -16.36 -10.86 -2.95
N ALA A 430 -15.74 -11.33 -4.03
CA ALA A 430 -16.43 -12.06 -5.08
C ALA A 430 -17.05 -13.37 -4.58
N ARG A 431 -16.34 -14.13 -3.73
CA ARG A 431 -16.88 -15.36 -3.10
C ARG A 431 -18.04 -15.06 -2.15
N GLU A 432 -17.96 -13.97 -1.38
CA GLU A 432 -19.03 -13.55 -0.48
C GLU A 432 -20.30 -13.17 -1.25
N ILE A 433 -20.17 -12.42 -2.33
CA ILE A 433 -21.29 -12.05 -3.21
C ILE A 433 -21.92 -13.27 -3.85
N ASP A 434 -21.12 -14.18 -4.38
CA ASP A 434 -21.62 -15.39 -5.05
C ASP A 434 -22.42 -16.29 -4.09
N ARG A 435 -22.00 -16.36 -2.81
CA ARG A 435 -22.77 -17.06 -1.77
C ARG A 435 -24.03 -16.30 -1.33
N TYR A 436 -23.99 -14.98 -1.38
CA TYR A 436 -25.12 -14.14 -0.99
C TYR A 436 -26.23 -14.12 -2.04
N LEU A 437 -25.87 -14.14 -3.32
CA LEU A 437 -26.82 -14.11 -4.42
C LEU A 437 -27.27 -15.55 -4.75
N PRO A 438 -28.59 -15.81 -4.82
CA PRO A 438 -29.07 -17.10 -5.28
C PRO A 438 -28.60 -17.38 -6.71
N GLY A 439 -28.41 -18.66 -7.00
CA GLY A 439 -28.01 -19.15 -8.34
C GLY A 439 -29.04 -18.84 -9.42
#